data_77ecdd20db319b6e6471d30e51b18a5a
#
_entry.id   77ecdd20db319b6e6471d30e51b18a5a
#
_cell.length_a   1.000
_cell.length_b   1.000
_cell.length_c   1.000
_cell.angle_alpha   90.00
_cell.angle_beta   90.00
_cell.angle_gamma   90.00
#
_symmetry.space_group_name_H-M   'P 1'
#
loop_
_entity.id
_entity.type
_entity.pdbx_description
1 polymer ?
#
loop_
_entity_poly.entity_id
_entity_poly.type
_entity_poly.pdbx_seq_one_letter_code
_entity_poly.pdbx_strand_id
1 'polypeptide(L)'
;TGACFVPRIIRLDDHTLRCFFACEDQGGRRQSQTWYRDFDLRTRTFSPNIHRVRLRTAEGTFDLQPNHFHAAAAKHGFKQPAKAFGLYLLDSFKQIDGRTILAINNFPGAQNALATLNEARDTIEIIGHYNEPAEARLTESSVNRLPDGTWLAICRSESGNRNYRFVTSKDGRTWSPGEERPFVSKGSNSKPTFDKFDGVYYLGWQEASRIVDGHGVGRYIFNVEVSRDGVTWERKYRFEAIESFQYPTFRQHDGSIWFAVTQGKGGSTDRIMFGKLE
;
A
#
# COMPACT_ATOMS: atom_id res chain seq x y z
N THR A 1 -7.28 22.73 9.53
CA THR A 1 -7.73 21.42 9.04
C THR A 1 -7.14 21.20 7.66
N GLY A 2 -6.09 20.39 7.57
CA GLY A 2 -5.47 20.02 6.30
C GLY A 2 -6.28 18.98 5.52
N ALA A 3 -5.90 18.71 4.29
CA ALA A 3 -6.52 17.67 3.47
C ALA A 3 -6.31 16.29 4.10
N CYS A 4 -7.37 15.48 4.13
CA CYS A 4 -7.31 14.08 4.56
C CYS A 4 -7.37 13.18 3.33
N PHE A 5 -6.53 12.16 3.29
CA PHE A 5 -6.38 11.27 2.13
C PHE A 5 -6.00 9.85 2.52
N VAL A 6 -6.02 8.96 1.55
CA VAL A 6 -5.70 7.53 1.63
C VAL A 6 -6.43 6.77 2.72
N PRO A 7 -7.77 6.77 2.72
CA PRO A 7 -8.54 6.04 3.71
C PRO A 7 -8.29 4.54 3.61
N ARG A 8 -8.19 3.88 4.79
CA ARG A 8 -8.17 2.42 4.92
C ARG A 8 -9.13 2.02 6.02
N ILE A 9 -9.84 0.94 5.79
CA ILE A 9 -10.89 0.50 6.70
C ILE A 9 -10.61 -0.92 7.15
N ILE A 10 -10.75 -1.16 8.45
CA ILE A 10 -10.75 -2.50 9.04
C ILE A 10 -11.99 -2.67 9.92
N ARG A 11 -12.56 -3.86 9.89
CA ARG A 11 -13.66 -4.21 10.78
C ARG A 11 -13.12 -4.55 12.16
N LEU A 12 -13.63 -3.94 13.21
CA LEU A 12 -13.29 -4.26 14.59
C LEU A 12 -14.18 -5.37 15.14
N ASP A 13 -15.48 -5.22 14.92
CA ASP A 13 -16.53 -6.14 15.34
C ASP A 13 -17.74 -6.05 14.38
N ASP A 14 -18.88 -6.65 14.73
CA ASP A 14 -20.06 -6.69 13.87
C ASP A 14 -20.69 -5.32 13.61
N HIS A 15 -20.38 -4.34 14.42
CA HIS A 15 -21.00 -3.02 14.37
C HIS A 15 -20.04 -1.88 14.15
N THR A 16 -18.72 -2.12 14.23
CA THR A 16 -17.71 -1.06 14.25
C THR A 16 -16.68 -1.24 13.14
N LEU A 17 -16.50 -0.20 12.34
CA LEU A 17 -15.41 -0.06 11.40
C LEU A 17 -14.41 0.96 11.93
N ARG A 18 -13.11 0.67 11.88
CA ARG A 18 -12.06 1.66 12.09
C ARG A 18 -11.58 2.20 10.76
N CYS A 19 -11.68 3.51 10.60
CA CYS A 19 -11.23 4.23 9.43
C CYS A 19 -9.91 4.92 9.73
N PHE A 20 -8.83 4.47 9.08
CA PHE A 20 -7.53 5.12 9.09
C PHE A 20 -7.45 6.13 7.96
N PHE A 21 -6.76 7.23 8.17
CA PHE A 21 -6.51 8.25 7.17
C PHE A 21 -5.23 9.02 7.49
N ALA A 22 -4.55 9.49 6.46
CA ALA A 22 -3.49 10.46 6.62
C ALA A 22 -4.08 11.87 6.54
N CYS A 23 -3.62 12.75 7.40
CA CYS A 23 -4.06 14.14 7.42
C CYS A 23 -2.84 15.05 7.41
N GLU A 24 -2.86 16.08 6.59
CA GLU A 24 -1.85 17.12 6.61
C GLU A 24 -1.95 17.89 7.93
N ASP A 25 -0.86 17.93 8.67
CA ASP A 25 -0.75 18.79 9.83
C ASP A 25 -0.44 20.24 9.40
N GLN A 26 -0.44 21.18 10.33
CA GLN A 26 -0.26 22.63 10.09
C GLN A 26 1.02 23.01 9.32
N GLY A 27 1.92 22.07 9.08
CA GLY A 27 3.13 22.20 8.26
C GLY A 27 2.97 21.84 6.78
N GLY A 28 1.77 21.57 6.29
CA GLY A 28 1.49 21.15 4.92
C GLY A 28 1.84 19.67 4.65
N ARG A 29 1.83 19.25 3.37
CA ARG A 29 2.09 17.85 2.92
C ARG A 29 3.36 17.21 3.47
N ARG A 30 4.22 17.99 4.08
CA ARG A 30 5.52 17.56 4.59
C ARG A 30 5.48 16.94 5.99
N GLN A 31 4.33 16.97 6.67
CA GLN A 31 4.16 16.46 8.03
C GLN A 31 2.84 15.72 8.23
N SER A 32 2.39 14.96 7.23
CA SER A 32 1.17 14.19 7.38
C SER A 32 1.34 13.07 8.40
N GLN A 33 0.37 12.97 9.28
CA GLN A 33 0.28 11.95 10.32
C GLN A 33 -0.86 10.99 9.97
N THR A 34 -0.76 9.78 10.50
CA THR A 34 -1.84 8.81 10.37
C THR A 34 -2.74 8.84 11.60
N TRP A 35 -4.01 8.95 11.35
CA TRP A 35 -5.08 9.04 12.33
C TRP A 35 -6.08 7.92 12.11
N TYR A 36 -6.93 7.67 13.10
CA TYR A 36 -8.11 6.83 12.93
C TYR A 36 -9.33 7.40 13.64
N ARG A 37 -10.48 6.94 13.19
CA ARG A 37 -11.79 7.25 13.75
C ARG A 37 -12.70 6.04 13.57
N ASP A 38 -13.49 5.72 14.55
CA ASP A 38 -14.41 4.60 14.49
C ASP A 38 -15.76 5.04 13.93
N PHE A 39 -16.37 4.16 13.13
CA PHE A 39 -17.67 4.34 12.51
C PHE A 39 -18.62 3.25 13.00
N ASP A 40 -19.73 3.63 13.61
CA ASP A 40 -20.78 2.70 14.04
C ASP A 40 -21.74 2.42 12.88
N LEU A 41 -21.84 1.15 12.50
CA LEU A 41 -22.70 0.70 11.38
C LEU A 41 -24.20 0.78 11.69
N ARG A 42 -24.61 0.75 12.96
CA ARG A 42 -26.01 0.83 13.39
C ARG A 42 -26.54 2.26 13.30
N THR A 43 -25.79 3.18 13.86
CA THR A 43 -26.13 4.61 13.86
C THR A 43 -25.71 5.32 12.59
N ARG A 44 -24.79 4.72 11.82
CA ARG A 44 -24.16 5.28 10.62
C ARG A 44 -23.44 6.60 10.91
N THR A 45 -22.79 6.68 12.07
CA THR A 45 -22.08 7.88 12.50
C THR A 45 -20.64 7.57 12.88
N PHE A 46 -19.77 8.56 12.71
CA PHE A 46 -18.42 8.50 13.24
C PHE A 46 -18.40 8.85 14.73
N SER A 47 -17.51 8.22 15.49
CA SER A 47 -17.19 8.62 16.85
C SER A 47 -16.80 10.11 16.89
N PRO A 48 -17.08 10.86 17.97
CA PRO A 48 -16.69 12.26 18.06
C PRO A 48 -15.17 12.43 18.09
N ASN A 49 -14.46 11.47 18.66
CA ASN A 49 -13.02 11.54 18.89
C ASN A 49 -12.23 11.03 17.68
N ILE A 50 -11.13 11.71 17.39
CA ILE A 50 -10.11 11.32 16.41
C ILE A 50 -8.86 10.95 17.19
N HIS A 51 -8.25 9.81 16.85
CA HIS A 51 -7.10 9.27 17.54
C HIS A 51 -5.90 9.15 16.61
N ARG A 52 -4.69 9.32 17.16
CA ARG A 52 -3.45 9.07 16.44
C ARG A 52 -3.13 7.59 16.43
N VAL A 53 -2.67 7.09 15.30
CA VAL A 53 -2.05 5.78 15.24
C VAL A 53 -0.68 5.84 15.92
N ARG A 54 -0.34 4.82 16.68
CA ARG A 54 0.94 4.73 17.39
C ARG A 54 1.93 3.87 16.62
N LEU A 55 3.21 4.15 16.81
CA LEU A 55 4.32 3.35 16.32
C LEU A 55 5.09 2.77 17.51
N ARG A 56 5.23 1.44 17.54
CA ARG A 56 6.09 0.75 18.50
C ARG A 56 7.46 0.49 17.89
N THR A 57 8.49 0.91 18.58
CA THR A 57 9.89 0.63 18.26
C THR A 57 10.57 0.00 19.47
N ALA A 58 11.85 -0.35 19.36
CA ALA A 58 12.64 -0.84 20.50
C ALA A 58 12.80 0.21 21.60
N GLU A 59 12.71 1.50 21.29
CA GLU A 59 12.86 2.60 22.23
C GLU A 59 11.56 2.99 22.93
N GLY A 60 10.42 2.48 22.45
CA GLY A 60 9.12 2.80 23.06
C GLY A 60 7.98 2.90 22.04
N THR A 61 6.87 3.47 22.51
CA THR A 61 5.68 3.68 21.68
C THR A 61 5.45 5.17 21.50
N PHE A 62 5.40 5.61 20.25
CA PHE A 62 5.31 7.00 19.82
C PHE A 62 4.07 7.21 18.95
N ASP A 63 3.72 8.44 18.66
CA ASP A 63 2.80 8.74 17.58
C ASP A 63 3.42 8.29 16.24
N LEU A 64 2.61 7.76 15.34
CA LEU A 64 3.08 7.34 14.01
C LEU A 64 3.40 8.58 13.16
N GLN A 65 4.57 9.11 13.38
CA GLN A 65 5.11 10.27 12.70
C GLN A 65 6.30 9.87 11.82
N PRO A 66 6.50 10.56 10.69
CA PRO A 66 7.57 10.25 9.75
C PRO A 66 8.98 10.28 10.34
N ASN A 67 9.26 11.15 11.30
CA ASN A 67 10.56 11.22 11.95
C ASN A 67 10.91 9.93 12.72
N HIS A 68 9.96 9.34 13.44
CA HIS A 68 10.17 8.08 14.14
C HIS A 68 10.35 6.91 13.17
N PHE A 69 9.53 6.88 12.11
CA PHE A 69 9.69 5.89 11.05
C PHE A 69 11.05 6.02 10.36
N HIS A 70 11.50 7.24 10.06
CA HIS A 70 12.81 7.48 9.46
C HIS A 70 13.93 7.06 10.38
N ALA A 71 13.87 7.36 11.66
CA ALA A 71 14.88 6.94 12.64
C ALA A 71 15.00 5.41 12.72
N ALA A 72 13.87 4.69 12.70
CA ALA A 72 13.86 3.23 12.63
C ALA A 72 14.47 2.73 11.32
N ALA A 73 14.11 3.32 10.17
CA ALA A 73 14.69 2.97 8.87
C ALA A 73 16.19 3.20 8.82
N ALA A 74 16.69 4.31 9.37
CA ALA A 74 18.12 4.62 9.40
C ALA A 74 18.93 3.56 10.16
N LYS A 75 18.39 3.00 11.24
CA LYS A 75 19.00 1.88 11.97
C LYS A 75 19.11 0.60 11.13
N HIS A 76 18.26 0.45 10.13
CA HIS A 76 18.31 -0.64 9.15
C HIS A 76 19.16 -0.29 7.90
N GLY A 77 19.97 0.76 7.97
CA GLY A 77 20.93 1.11 6.92
C GLY A 77 20.39 2.06 5.84
N PHE A 78 19.17 2.59 5.96
CA PHE A 78 18.66 3.57 5.00
C PHE A 78 19.33 4.92 5.21
N LYS A 79 20.08 5.36 4.19
CA LYS A 79 20.93 6.56 4.26
C LYS A 79 20.24 7.85 3.82
N GLN A 80 19.05 7.76 3.23
CA GLN A 80 18.37 8.95 2.71
C GLN A 80 17.73 9.77 3.82
N PRO A 81 18.10 11.04 3.99
CA PRO A 81 17.40 11.91 4.94
C PRO A 81 15.98 12.14 4.48
N ALA A 82 15.04 12.04 5.38
CA ALA A 82 13.65 12.39 5.11
C ALA A 82 13.56 13.91 4.92
N LYS A 83 13.54 14.36 3.67
CA LYS A 83 13.36 15.77 3.33
C LYS A 83 11.93 16.24 3.40
N ALA A 84 10.98 15.31 3.40
CA ALA A 84 9.56 15.56 3.49
C ALA A 84 8.88 14.34 4.12
N PHE A 85 7.70 14.51 4.66
CA PHE A 85 7.06 13.51 5.48
C PHE A 85 5.65 13.24 4.99
N GLY A 86 5.39 12.03 4.57
CA GLY A 86 4.09 11.54 4.20
C GLY A 86 4.00 10.07 4.56
N LEU A 87 3.70 9.78 5.81
CA LEU A 87 3.56 8.41 6.29
C LEU A 87 2.16 7.92 6.02
N TYR A 88 2.04 6.86 5.21
CA TYR A 88 0.78 6.36 4.70
C TYR A 88 0.57 4.88 4.95
N LEU A 89 -0.67 4.53 5.33
CA LEU A 89 -1.19 3.18 5.30
C LEU A 89 -1.90 2.97 3.96
N LEU A 90 -1.15 2.71 2.91
CA LEU A 90 -1.70 2.56 1.55
C LEU A 90 -2.05 1.12 1.20
N ASP A 91 -1.51 0.15 1.93
CA ASP A 91 -1.77 -1.26 1.71
C ASP A 91 -3.11 -1.69 2.34
N SER A 92 -3.65 -2.82 1.88
CA SER A 92 -4.77 -3.50 2.53
C SER A 92 -4.30 -4.19 3.82
N PHE A 93 -5.21 -4.32 4.78
CA PHE A 93 -4.96 -5.12 5.98
C PHE A 93 -5.18 -6.60 5.66
N LYS A 94 -4.16 -7.42 5.90
CA LYS A 94 -4.16 -8.85 5.60
C LYS A 94 -4.08 -9.67 6.88
N GLN A 95 -4.83 -10.74 6.96
CA GLN A 95 -4.70 -11.71 8.05
C GLN A 95 -3.72 -12.79 7.63
N ILE A 96 -2.53 -12.80 8.24
CA ILE A 96 -1.46 -13.77 7.95
C ILE A 96 -0.93 -14.31 9.28
N ASP A 97 -1.02 -15.61 9.49
CA ASP A 97 -0.60 -16.31 10.71
C ASP A 97 -1.20 -15.69 11.99
N GLY A 98 -2.49 -15.36 11.96
CA GLY A 98 -3.21 -14.75 13.09
C GLY A 98 -2.86 -13.27 13.36
N ARG A 99 -2.03 -12.65 12.55
CA ARG A 99 -1.62 -11.25 12.69
C ARG A 99 -2.20 -10.40 11.57
N THR A 100 -2.52 -9.15 11.88
CA THR A 100 -2.89 -8.15 10.88
C THR A 100 -1.61 -7.54 10.29
N ILE A 101 -1.34 -7.85 9.04
CA ILE A 101 -0.13 -7.46 8.30
C ILE A 101 -0.47 -6.40 7.26
N LEU A 102 0.46 -5.47 7.04
CA LEU A 102 0.37 -4.42 6.02
C LEU A 102 1.76 -3.91 5.63
N ALA A 103 1.83 -3.28 4.47
CA ALA A 103 2.97 -2.43 4.13
C ALA A 103 2.65 -0.98 4.54
N ILE A 104 3.65 -0.30 5.10
CA ILE A 104 3.60 1.14 5.35
C ILE A 104 4.70 1.85 4.60
N ASN A 105 4.49 3.12 4.24
CA ASN A 105 5.50 3.87 3.54
C ASN A 105 5.57 5.34 3.95
N ASN A 106 6.78 5.87 3.97
CA ASN A 106 7.06 7.29 3.95
C ASN A 106 7.33 7.70 2.50
N PHE A 107 6.29 8.16 1.82
CA PHE A 107 6.31 8.40 0.37
C PHE A 107 7.43 9.35 -0.07
N PRO A 108 7.60 10.55 0.52
CA PRO A 108 8.65 11.45 0.08
C PRO A 108 10.06 10.94 0.38
N GLY A 109 10.22 10.12 1.40
CA GLY A 109 11.50 9.52 1.78
C GLY A 109 11.83 8.25 1.00
N ALA A 110 10.92 7.75 0.16
CA ALA A 110 11.04 6.46 -0.51
C ALA A 110 11.42 5.34 0.47
N GLN A 111 10.73 5.27 1.61
CA GLN A 111 10.98 4.30 2.67
C GLN A 111 9.76 3.43 2.87
N ASN A 112 9.94 2.12 2.86
CA ASN A 112 8.89 1.13 3.06
C ASN A 112 9.21 0.20 4.22
N ALA A 113 8.17 -0.36 4.81
CA ALA A 113 8.32 -1.42 5.80
C ALA A 113 7.16 -2.41 5.75
N LEU A 114 7.49 -3.66 6.04
CA LEU A 114 6.54 -4.66 6.50
C LEU A 114 6.21 -4.36 7.96
N ALA A 115 4.94 -4.34 8.29
CA ALA A 115 4.47 -4.01 9.62
C ALA A 115 3.30 -4.89 10.04
N THR A 116 3.04 -4.92 11.34
CA THR A 116 1.85 -5.52 11.92
C THR A 116 1.08 -4.49 12.72
N LEU A 117 -0.23 -4.64 12.73
CA LEU A 117 -1.14 -3.87 13.56
C LEU A 117 -1.47 -4.72 14.80
N ASN A 118 -1.41 -4.13 16.01
CA ASN A 118 -1.74 -4.82 17.25
C ASN A 118 -3.23 -5.26 17.31
N GLU A 119 -3.60 -6.04 18.32
CA GLU A 119 -4.98 -6.50 18.51
C GLU A 119 -5.98 -5.36 18.69
N ALA A 120 -5.60 -4.30 19.41
CA ALA A 120 -6.43 -3.10 19.57
C ALA A 120 -6.55 -2.27 18.27
N ARG A 121 -5.75 -2.61 17.25
CA ARG A 121 -5.73 -1.97 15.93
C ARG A 121 -5.52 -0.45 15.99
N ASP A 122 -4.64 -0.02 16.88
CA ASP A 122 -4.26 1.37 17.10
C ASP A 122 -2.76 1.61 17.04
N THR A 123 -1.95 0.55 17.11
CA THR A 123 -0.49 0.61 17.17
C THR A 123 0.14 -0.27 16.11
N ILE A 124 1.04 0.32 15.33
CA ILE A 124 1.82 -0.37 14.30
C ILE A 124 3.20 -0.74 14.88
N GLU A 125 3.64 -1.94 14.59
CA GLU A 125 4.96 -2.46 14.90
C GLU A 125 5.67 -2.85 13.61
N ILE A 126 6.87 -2.30 13.39
CA ILE A 126 7.68 -2.59 12.21
C ILE A 126 8.35 -3.94 12.38
N ILE A 127 8.24 -4.77 11.35
CA ILE A 127 8.93 -6.06 11.25
C ILE A 127 10.26 -5.88 10.55
N GLY A 128 10.28 -5.18 9.41
CA GLY A 128 11.50 -4.91 8.66
C GLY A 128 11.31 -3.89 7.54
N HIS A 129 12.38 -3.22 7.17
CA HIS A 129 12.40 -2.21 6.11
C HIS A 129 12.94 -2.79 4.80
N TYR A 130 12.42 -2.29 3.66
CA TYR A 130 12.87 -2.69 2.33
C TYR A 130 12.79 -1.51 1.35
N ASN A 131 13.94 -1.15 0.74
CA ASN A 131 14.03 -0.01 -0.16
C ASN A 131 15.15 -0.12 -1.20
N GLU A 132 15.75 -1.30 -1.30
CA GLU A 132 16.84 -1.53 -2.22
C GLU A 132 16.36 -1.87 -3.65
N PRO A 133 17.00 -1.41 -4.69
CA PRO A 133 18.11 -0.44 -4.62
C PRO A 133 17.57 0.99 -4.34
N ALA A 134 18.36 1.78 -3.61
CA ALA A 134 17.94 3.12 -3.16
C ALA A 134 17.66 4.07 -4.34
N GLU A 135 18.37 3.93 -5.44
CA GLU A 135 18.20 4.72 -6.66
C GLU A 135 16.86 4.45 -7.36
N ALA A 136 16.24 3.29 -7.15
CA ALA A 136 14.90 2.99 -7.65
C ALA A 136 13.81 3.79 -6.94
N ARG A 137 14.11 4.33 -5.76
CA ARG A 137 13.19 5.13 -4.95
C ARG A 137 11.85 4.43 -4.79
N LEU A 138 11.88 3.25 -4.17
CA LEU A 138 10.67 2.45 -3.94
C LEU A 138 9.73 3.17 -2.96
N THR A 139 8.47 3.25 -3.35
CA THR A 139 7.42 3.89 -2.57
C THR A 139 6.23 2.94 -2.41
N GLU A 140 5.05 3.42 -2.31
CA GLU A 140 3.76 2.72 -2.21
C GLU A 140 3.84 1.23 -2.59
N SER A 141 3.80 0.37 -1.59
CA SER A 141 3.92 -1.07 -1.78
C SER A 141 2.71 -1.83 -1.26
N SER A 142 2.59 -3.06 -1.71
CA SER A 142 1.64 -4.03 -1.18
C SER A 142 2.37 -5.35 -0.93
N VAL A 143 2.11 -5.99 0.20
CA VAL A 143 2.87 -7.15 0.68
C VAL A 143 1.95 -8.34 0.93
N ASN A 144 2.46 -9.55 0.69
CA ASN A 144 1.80 -10.79 1.09
C ASN A 144 2.84 -11.88 1.38
N ARG A 145 2.40 -13.00 1.96
CA ARG A 145 3.24 -14.17 2.20
C ARG A 145 2.90 -15.28 1.23
N LEU A 146 3.91 -15.83 0.58
CA LEU A 146 3.79 -16.92 -0.37
C LEU A 146 3.63 -18.28 0.32
N PRO A 147 3.19 -19.34 -0.39
CA PRO A 147 2.96 -20.65 0.20
C PRO A 147 4.22 -21.29 0.80
N ASP A 148 5.40 -20.98 0.27
CA ASP A 148 6.70 -21.44 0.78
C ASP A 148 7.20 -20.64 2.00
N GLY A 149 6.38 -19.73 2.52
CA GLY A 149 6.69 -18.85 3.64
C GLY A 149 7.47 -17.59 3.27
N THR A 150 7.85 -17.39 2.01
CA THR A 150 8.53 -16.18 1.55
C THR A 150 7.58 -14.98 1.59
N TRP A 151 8.05 -13.86 2.09
CA TRP A 151 7.40 -12.57 1.92
C TRP A 151 7.69 -12.01 0.54
N LEU A 152 6.68 -11.50 -0.12
CA LEU A 152 6.77 -10.78 -1.38
C LEU A 152 6.13 -9.40 -1.22
N ALA A 153 6.89 -8.35 -1.49
CA ALA A 153 6.35 -7.01 -1.62
C ALA A 153 6.50 -6.51 -3.06
N ILE A 154 5.46 -5.88 -3.56
CA ILE A 154 5.42 -5.28 -4.90
C ILE A 154 5.36 -3.77 -4.69
N CYS A 155 6.35 -3.07 -5.23
CA CYS A 155 6.60 -1.67 -4.95
C CYS A 155 6.46 -0.82 -6.21
N ARG A 156 5.87 0.35 -6.06
CA ARG A 156 5.96 1.44 -7.02
C ARG A 156 7.39 1.98 -7.04
N SER A 157 7.91 2.30 -8.21
CA SER A 157 9.21 2.95 -8.39
C SER A 157 9.04 4.39 -8.88
N GLU A 158 9.79 5.33 -8.30
CA GLU A 158 9.77 6.76 -8.65
C GLU A 158 10.88 7.17 -9.61
N SER A 159 11.76 6.24 -9.98
CA SER A 159 12.89 6.51 -10.86
C SER A 159 13.11 5.42 -11.91
N GLY A 160 14.10 5.59 -12.75
CA GLY A 160 14.38 4.69 -13.86
C GLY A 160 13.19 4.62 -14.82
N ASN A 161 12.86 3.45 -15.31
CA ASN A 161 11.70 3.21 -16.20
C ASN A 161 10.35 3.29 -15.46
N ARG A 162 10.35 3.49 -14.14
CA ARG A 162 9.17 3.57 -13.26
C ARG A 162 8.31 2.31 -13.24
N ASN A 163 8.85 1.18 -13.68
CA ASN A 163 8.17 -0.10 -13.58
C ASN A 163 8.13 -0.58 -12.12
N TYR A 164 7.25 -1.52 -11.84
CA TYR A 164 7.15 -2.11 -10.51
C TYR A 164 8.38 -2.93 -10.17
N ARG A 165 8.75 -2.91 -8.88
CA ARG A 165 9.82 -3.72 -8.32
C ARG A 165 9.26 -4.74 -7.33
N PHE A 166 9.76 -5.94 -7.44
CA PHE A 166 9.40 -7.10 -6.62
C PHE A 166 10.55 -7.37 -5.67
N VAL A 167 10.31 -7.32 -4.39
CA VAL A 167 11.29 -7.60 -3.33
C VAL A 167 10.82 -8.77 -2.50
N THR A 168 11.74 -9.63 -2.08
CA THR A 168 11.43 -10.85 -1.31
C THR A 168 12.20 -10.90 0.00
N SER A 169 11.65 -11.63 0.98
CA SER A 169 12.30 -11.89 2.26
C SER A 169 11.87 -13.24 2.82
N LYS A 170 12.78 -13.94 3.49
CA LYS A 170 12.46 -15.19 4.21
C LYS A 170 12.00 -14.95 5.64
N ASP A 171 12.43 -13.86 6.25
CA ASP A 171 12.19 -13.53 7.66
C ASP A 171 11.35 -12.26 7.87
N GLY A 172 11.03 -11.53 6.79
CA GLY A 172 10.37 -10.23 6.82
C GLY A 172 11.26 -9.07 7.26
N ARG A 173 12.53 -9.33 7.61
CA ARG A 173 13.50 -8.36 8.12
C ARG A 173 14.59 -8.04 7.13
N THR A 174 15.14 -9.08 6.50
CA THR A 174 16.19 -8.96 5.47
C THR A 174 15.54 -9.16 4.11
N TRP A 175 15.67 -8.17 3.24
CA TRP A 175 15.00 -8.16 1.95
C TRP A 175 15.98 -8.15 0.78
N SER A 176 15.59 -8.80 -0.31
CA SER A 176 16.33 -8.75 -1.56
C SER A 176 16.27 -7.35 -2.17
N PRO A 177 17.22 -6.99 -3.04
CA PRO A 177 17.00 -5.87 -3.97
C PRO A 177 15.73 -6.06 -4.81
N GLY A 178 15.13 -4.94 -5.21
CA GLY A 178 13.91 -4.94 -6.03
C GLY A 178 14.20 -5.25 -7.49
N GLU A 179 13.57 -6.27 -8.03
CA GLU A 179 13.70 -6.73 -9.41
C GLU A 179 12.42 -6.50 -10.21
N GLU A 180 12.54 -6.34 -11.51
CA GLU A 180 11.41 -6.37 -12.43
C GLU A 180 10.98 -7.81 -12.73
N ARG A 181 9.73 -7.97 -13.09
CA ARG A 181 9.18 -9.25 -13.56
C ARG A 181 8.64 -9.11 -14.97
N PRO A 182 8.92 -10.08 -15.88
CA PRO A 182 8.55 -9.96 -17.29
C PRO A 182 7.05 -9.77 -17.55
N PHE A 183 6.19 -10.35 -16.71
CA PHE A 183 4.73 -10.22 -16.86
C PHE A 183 4.23 -8.80 -16.54
N VAL A 184 5.02 -7.99 -15.84
CA VAL A 184 4.75 -6.57 -15.58
C VAL A 184 5.81 -5.73 -16.30
N SER A 185 5.72 -5.66 -17.61
CA SER A 185 6.78 -5.09 -18.46
C SER A 185 6.68 -3.58 -18.67
N LYS A 186 5.54 -2.95 -18.37
CA LYS A 186 5.25 -1.55 -18.67
C LYS A 186 4.48 -0.88 -17.54
N GLY A 187 4.98 -0.93 -16.32
CA GLY A 187 4.35 -0.27 -15.19
C GLY A 187 4.32 1.26 -15.34
N SER A 188 3.29 1.90 -14.81
CA SER A 188 3.03 3.32 -14.98
C SER A 188 3.22 4.15 -13.72
N ASN A 189 4.20 3.88 -12.90
CA ASN A 189 4.44 4.65 -11.66
C ASN A 189 3.15 4.84 -10.84
N SER A 190 2.59 3.76 -10.36
CA SER A 190 1.30 3.74 -9.67
C SER A 190 1.33 2.73 -8.53
N LYS A 191 0.46 2.90 -7.53
CA LYS A 191 0.35 1.96 -6.43
C LYS A 191 -0.18 0.61 -6.93
N PRO A 192 0.51 -0.53 -6.66
CA PRO A 192 -0.04 -1.84 -6.86
C PRO A 192 -0.98 -2.21 -5.70
N THR A 193 -1.86 -3.17 -5.91
CA THR A 193 -2.52 -3.90 -4.82
C THR A 193 -2.28 -5.39 -4.99
N PHE A 194 -1.95 -6.07 -3.90
CA PHE A 194 -1.55 -7.47 -3.89
C PHE A 194 -2.22 -8.19 -2.72
N ASP A 195 -3.33 -8.85 -3.00
CA ASP A 195 -4.16 -9.49 -2.00
C ASP A 195 -4.27 -11.01 -2.27
N LYS A 196 -4.68 -11.77 -1.25
CA LYS A 196 -4.92 -13.21 -1.35
C LYS A 196 -6.31 -13.54 -0.83
N PHE A 197 -7.07 -14.27 -1.63
CA PHE A 197 -8.40 -14.77 -1.27
C PHE A 197 -8.51 -16.24 -1.71
N ASP A 198 -8.98 -17.12 -0.83
CA ASP A 198 -9.20 -18.55 -1.11
C ASP A 198 -8.01 -19.24 -1.78
N GLY A 199 -6.80 -18.92 -1.32
CA GLY A 199 -5.57 -19.50 -1.85
C GLY A 199 -5.08 -18.92 -3.17
N VAL A 200 -5.79 -17.95 -3.77
CA VAL A 200 -5.41 -17.27 -5.00
C VAL A 200 -4.93 -15.87 -4.70
N TYR A 201 -3.78 -15.49 -5.26
CA TYR A 201 -3.25 -14.14 -5.23
C TYR A 201 -3.82 -13.32 -6.38
N TYR A 202 -4.14 -12.08 -6.08
CA TYR A 202 -4.61 -11.07 -7.03
C TYR A 202 -3.66 -9.88 -7.00
N LEU A 203 -3.11 -9.54 -8.16
CA LEU A 203 -2.29 -8.35 -8.35
C LEU A 203 -3.02 -7.38 -9.27
N GLY A 204 -3.40 -6.23 -8.72
CA GLY A 204 -3.93 -5.10 -9.49
C GLY A 204 -2.82 -4.09 -9.76
N TRP A 205 -2.61 -3.72 -11.03
CA TRP A 205 -1.58 -2.79 -11.43
C TRP A 205 -1.96 -1.99 -12.67
N GLN A 206 -1.37 -0.81 -12.83
CA GLN A 206 -1.60 0.04 -13.99
C GLN A 206 -0.47 -0.12 -15.00
N GLU A 207 -0.85 -0.43 -16.24
CA GLU A 207 0.04 -0.46 -17.36
C GLU A 207 0.16 0.94 -17.96
N ALA A 208 1.38 1.33 -18.32
CA ALA A 208 1.64 2.58 -19.01
C ALA A 208 1.03 2.55 -20.42
N SER A 209 0.24 3.55 -20.74
CA SER A 209 -0.34 3.69 -22.07
C SER A 209 0.69 4.11 -23.13
N ARG A 210 1.79 4.71 -22.70
CA ARG A 210 2.90 5.12 -23.57
C ARG A 210 4.22 5.14 -22.79
N ILE A 211 5.32 5.08 -23.52
CA ILE A 211 6.66 5.30 -22.98
C ILE A 211 7.14 6.66 -23.47
N VAL A 212 7.61 7.49 -22.53
CA VAL A 212 8.19 8.82 -22.80
C VAL A 212 9.54 8.89 -22.09
N ASP A 213 10.62 9.15 -22.84
CA ASP A 213 11.98 9.20 -22.31
C ASP A 213 12.37 7.98 -21.47
N GLY A 214 11.96 6.79 -21.91
CA GLY A 214 12.20 5.53 -21.20
C GLY A 214 11.29 5.28 -19.98
N HIS A 215 10.34 6.17 -19.68
CA HIS A 215 9.45 6.05 -18.54
C HIS A 215 8.03 5.68 -18.95
N GLY A 216 7.40 4.79 -18.20
CA GLY A 216 5.99 4.48 -18.34
C GLY A 216 5.10 5.67 -17.91
N VAL A 217 4.23 6.12 -18.82
CA VAL A 217 3.32 7.25 -18.60
C VAL A 217 1.88 6.88 -18.94
N GLY A 218 0.96 7.52 -18.22
CA GLY A 218 -0.46 7.25 -18.33
C GLY A 218 -0.87 6.05 -17.49
N ARG A 219 -2.12 6.04 -17.05
CA ARG A 219 -2.71 5.01 -16.17
C ARG A 219 -4.06 4.60 -16.70
N TYR A 220 -4.19 4.54 -18.04
CA TYR A 220 -5.45 4.25 -18.73
C TYR A 220 -5.75 2.77 -18.87
N ILE A 221 -4.81 1.92 -18.45
CA ILE A 221 -4.93 0.47 -18.51
C ILE A 221 -4.76 -0.08 -17.10
N PHE A 222 -5.78 -0.79 -16.63
CA PHE A 222 -5.77 -1.49 -15.35
C PHE A 222 -5.80 -2.99 -15.59
N ASN A 223 -4.78 -3.69 -15.10
CA ASN A 223 -4.63 -5.13 -15.20
C ASN A 223 -4.89 -5.81 -13.87
N VAL A 224 -5.46 -7.00 -13.92
CA VAL A 224 -5.55 -7.93 -12.80
C VAL A 224 -4.89 -9.24 -13.19
N GLU A 225 -3.78 -9.54 -12.55
CA GLU A 225 -3.12 -10.83 -12.65
C GLU A 225 -3.54 -11.73 -11.49
N VAL A 226 -3.58 -13.03 -11.72
CA VAL A 226 -3.86 -14.04 -10.70
C VAL A 226 -2.72 -15.05 -10.61
N SER A 227 -2.51 -15.61 -9.43
CA SER A 227 -1.50 -16.63 -9.18
C SER A 227 -1.90 -17.53 -8.01
N ARG A 228 -1.50 -18.80 -8.02
CA ARG A 228 -1.65 -19.70 -6.87
C ARG A 228 -0.39 -19.80 -6.02
N ASP A 229 0.75 -19.50 -6.59
CA ASP A 229 2.07 -19.62 -5.96
C ASP A 229 2.78 -18.27 -5.72
N GLY A 230 2.27 -17.17 -6.32
CA GLY A 230 2.89 -15.85 -6.30
C GLY A 230 4.12 -15.72 -7.21
N VAL A 231 4.43 -16.75 -8.00
CA VAL A 231 5.56 -16.83 -8.93
C VAL A 231 5.09 -16.88 -10.38
N THR A 232 4.17 -17.78 -10.67
CA THR A 232 3.55 -17.95 -11.98
C THR A 232 2.27 -17.14 -12.04
N TRP A 233 2.19 -16.19 -12.96
CA TRP A 233 1.09 -15.24 -13.06
C TRP A 233 0.36 -15.35 -14.40
N GLU A 234 -0.95 -15.24 -14.34
CA GLU A 234 -1.84 -15.21 -15.49
C GLU A 234 -2.65 -13.92 -15.46
N ARG A 235 -2.71 -13.21 -16.61
CA ARG A 235 -3.58 -12.06 -16.77
C ARG A 235 -5.03 -12.50 -16.91
N LYS A 236 -5.83 -12.20 -15.90
CA LYS A 236 -7.25 -12.54 -15.89
C LYS A 236 -8.11 -11.41 -16.46
N TYR A 237 -7.78 -10.16 -16.16
CA TYR A 237 -8.54 -9.00 -16.64
C TYR A 237 -7.62 -7.88 -17.09
N ARG A 238 -8.09 -7.16 -18.10
CA ARG A 238 -7.48 -5.94 -18.61
C ARG A 238 -8.60 -4.96 -18.93
N PHE A 239 -8.64 -3.87 -18.19
CA PHE A 239 -9.57 -2.76 -18.41
C PHE A 239 -8.83 -1.61 -19.06
N GLU A 240 -9.45 -1.00 -20.07
CA GLU A 240 -8.90 0.16 -20.75
C GLU A 240 -9.96 1.25 -20.82
N ALA A 241 -9.58 2.49 -20.52
CA ALA A 241 -10.48 3.64 -20.51
C ALA A 241 -9.76 4.91 -20.98
N ILE A 242 -10.53 5.93 -21.31
CA ILE A 242 -10.03 7.27 -21.61
C ILE A 242 -9.63 8.07 -20.37
N GLU A 243 -9.97 7.56 -19.18
CA GLU A 243 -9.65 8.13 -17.88
C GLU A 243 -8.67 7.24 -17.12
N SER A 244 -7.85 7.85 -16.28
CA SER A 244 -6.84 7.12 -15.52
C SER A 244 -7.44 6.26 -14.42
N PHE A 245 -6.87 5.08 -14.21
CA PHE A 245 -7.13 4.24 -13.05
C PHE A 245 -6.09 4.50 -11.97
N GLN A 246 -6.52 4.61 -10.70
CA GLN A 246 -5.61 4.81 -9.58
C GLN A 246 -6.09 4.07 -8.33
N TYR A 247 -5.13 3.64 -7.51
CA TYR A 247 -5.36 3.07 -6.18
C TYR A 247 -6.38 1.92 -6.14
N PRO A 248 -6.17 0.84 -6.91
CA PRO A 248 -7.04 -0.31 -6.86
C PRO A 248 -7.04 -0.93 -5.46
N THR A 249 -8.17 -1.52 -5.08
CA THR A 249 -8.31 -2.32 -3.87
C THR A 249 -9.23 -3.49 -4.15
N PHE A 250 -8.94 -4.64 -3.56
CA PHE A 250 -9.77 -5.84 -3.68
C PHE A 250 -10.44 -6.17 -2.35
N ARG A 251 -11.59 -6.79 -2.43
CA ARG A 251 -12.31 -7.31 -1.27
C ARG A 251 -13.07 -8.57 -1.65
N GLN A 252 -12.93 -9.62 -0.86
CA GLN A 252 -13.82 -10.78 -0.95
C GLN A 252 -15.09 -10.54 -0.15
N HIS A 253 -16.23 -10.85 -0.77
CA HIS A 253 -17.55 -10.82 -0.12
C HIS A 253 -18.46 -11.84 -0.82
N ASP A 254 -19.11 -12.70 -0.02
CA ASP A 254 -20.01 -13.77 -0.48
C ASP A 254 -19.42 -14.61 -1.63
N GLY A 255 -18.19 -15.11 -1.43
CA GLY A 255 -17.50 -15.95 -2.42
C GLY A 255 -17.05 -15.22 -3.69
N SER A 256 -17.30 -13.94 -3.80
CA SER A 256 -16.95 -13.12 -4.96
C SER A 256 -15.83 -12.14 -4.62
N ILE A 257 -14.99 -11.84 -5.61
CA ILE A 257 -13.96 -10.82 -5.48
C ILE A 257 -14.48 -9.52 -6.09
N TRP A 258 -14.50 -8.49 -5.28
CA TRP A 258 -14.87 -7.15 -5.67
C TRP A 258 -13.66 -6.27 -5.77
N PHE A 259 -13.68 -5.30 -6.66
CA PHE A 259 -12.64 -4.27 -6.74
C PHE A 259 -13.26 -2.87 -6.72
N ALA A 260 -12.49 -1.94 -6.19
CA ALA A 260 -12.73 -0.51 -6.33
C ALA A 260 -11.45 0.14 -6.84
N VAL A 261 -11.59 1.08 -7.76
CA VAL A 261 -10.47 1.86 -8.30
C VAL A 261 -10.95 3.28 -8.57
N THR A 262 -10.13 4.27 -8.24
CA THR A 262 -10.46 5.66 -8.57
C THR A 262 -10.18 5.94 -10.04
N GLN A 263 -11.05 6.72 -10.67
CA GLN A 263 -10.91 7.18 -12.05
C GLN A 263 -11.01 8.70 -12.14
N GLY A 264 -10.32 9.26 -13.13
CA GLY A 264 -10.42 10.68 -13.42
C GLY A 264 -9.57 11.10 -14.62
N LYS A 265 -9.86 12.29 -15.16
CA LYS A 265 -9.13 12.88 -16.28
C LYS A 265 -7.77 13.40 -15.83
N GLY A 266 -6.73 13.17 -16.66
CA GLY A 266 -5.41 13.74 -16.42
C GLY A 266 -4.75 13.37 -15.10
N GLY A 267 -5.13 12.22 -14.49
CA GLY A 267 -4.61 11.79 -13.19
C GLY A 267 -5.43 12.28 -11.99
N SER A 268 -6.54 13.00 -12.20
CA SER A 268 -7.50 13.33 -11.14
C SER A 268 -8.24 12.08 -10.63
N THR A 269 -8.95 12.23 -9.53
CA THR A 269 -9.73 11.17 -8.88
C THR A 269 -11.17 11.64 -8.72
N ASP A 270 -11.89 11.69 -9.85
CA ASP A 270 -13.20 12.32 -9.90
C ASP A 270 -14.33 11.38 -9.45
N ARG A 271 -14.11 10.07 -9.60
CA ARG A 271 -15.09 9.04 -9.21
C ARG A 271 -14.42 7.74 -8.77
N ILE A 272 -15.19 6.88 -8.15
CA ILE A 272 -14.80 5.50 -7.84
C ILE A 272 -15.55 4.57 -8.80
N MET A 273 -14.79 3.78 -9.55
CA MET A 273 -15.32 2.63 -10.27
C MET A 273 -15.32 1.43 -9.33
N PHE A 274 -16.44 0.73 -9.30
CA PHE A 274 -16.65 -0.45 -8.46
C PHE A 274 -17.18 -1.58 -9.33
N GLY A 275 -16.67 -2.79 -9.12
CA GLY A 275 -17.07 -3.94 -9.91
C GLY A 275 -16.78 -5.26 -9.21
N LYS A 276 -17.36 -6.33 -9.77
CA LYS A 276 -17.13 -7.72 -9.38
C LYS A 276 -16.23 -8.37 -10.43
N LEU A 277 -15.23 -9.14 -9.97
CA LEU A 277 -14.45 -10.04 -10.81
C LEU A 277 -15.13 -11.41 -10.86
N GLU A 278 -15.33 -11.93 -12.05
CA GLU A 278 -15.97 -13.23 -12.30
C GLU A 278 -14.94 -14.35 -12.48
#